data_c71f5565ed90de5057672c8fe62e2de0
#
_entry.id   c71f5565ed90de5057672c8fe62e2de0
#
_cell.length_a   1.000
_cell.length_b   1.000
_cell.length_c   1.000
_cell.angle_alpha   90.00
_cell.angle_beta   90.00
_cell.angle_gamma   90.00
#
_symmetry.space_group_name_H-M   'P 1'
#
loop_
_entity.id
_entity.type
_entity.pdbx_description
1 polymer ?
#
loop_
_entity_poly.entity_id
_entity_poly.type
_entity_poly.pdbx_seq_one_letter_code
_entity_poly.pdbx_strand_id
1 'polypeptide(L)'
;MSTVKDQLQQALTTAMKARDEVALSALRQALSAVAVAETAGSEHVSLTDEQVLAVLVVEARKHHESADAFVTAGRPERVERERAEAAVLEAYLPAALSDDELRAIVAEEVAAAAAAGQVGMKAMGKVVGAVRAKAGPTADGALIASLVKAALAG
;
A
#
# COMPACT_ATOMS: atom_id res chain seq x y z
N MET A 1 -16.33 -10.22 -14.16
CA MET A 1 -14.91 -9.85 -13.89
C MET A 1 -14.52 -10.33 -12.50
N SER A 2 -13.32 -10.87 -12.39
CA SER A 2 -12.79 -11.37 -11.13
C SER A 2 -12.31 -10.20 -10.27
N THR A 3 -12.73 -10.14 -9.02
CA THR A 3 -12.24 -9.14 -8.06
C THR A 3 -10.80 -9.44 -7.65
N VAL A 4 -10.12 -8.49 -7.04
CA VAL A 4 -8.78 -8.72 -6.47
C VAL A 4 -8.83 -9.83 -5.44
N LYS A 5 -9.85 -9.86 -4.59
CA LYS A 5 -10.06 -10.93 -3.60
C LYS A 5 -10.19 -12.30 -4.27
N ASP A 6 -10.96 -12.40 -5.36
CA ASP A 6 -11.07 -13.64 -6.13
C ASP A 6 -9.74 -14.10 -6.69
N GLN A 7 -8.95 -13.16 -7.22
CA GLN A 7 -7.60 -13.45 -7.73
C GLN A 7 -6.68 -13.98 -6.63
N LEU A 8 -6.74 -13.40 -5.44
CA LEU A 8 -5.97 -13.88 -4.28
C LEU A 8 -6.39 -15.29 -3.87
N GLN A 9 -7.70 -15.59 -3.88
CA GLN A 9 -8.22 -16.93 -3.56
C GLN A 9 -7.81 -17.97 -4.60
N GLN A 10 -7.84 -17.62 -5.88
CA GLN A 10 -7.37 -18.47 -6.96
C GLN A 10 -5.86 -18.74 -6.86
N ALA A 11 -5.08 -17.69 -6.57
CA ALA A 11 -3.65 -17.82 -6.36
C ALA A 11 -3.32 -18.70 -5.15
N LEU A 12 -4.10 -18.60 -4.08
CA LEU A 12 -3.97 -19.48 -2.91
C LEU A 12 -4.16 -20.93 -3.29
N THR A 13 -5.20 -21.24 -4.05
CA THR A 13 -5.46 -22.60 -4.54
C THR A 13 -4.32 -23.11 -5.41
N THR A 14 -3.79 -22.27 -6.29
CA THR A 14 -2.65 -22.61 -7.15
C THR A 14 -1.40 -22.89 -6.32
N ALA A 15 -1.12 -22.05 -5.32
CA ALA A 15 0.02 -22.23 -4.42
C ALA A 15 -0.08 -23.53 -3.60
N MET A 16 -1.28 -23.86 -3.15
CA MET A 16 -1.54 -25.15 -2.46
C MET A 16 -1.20 -26.34 -3.35
N LYS A 17 -1.67 -26.34 -4.59
CA LYS A 17 -1.41 -27.41 -5.56
C LYS A 17 0.07 -27.52 -5.92
N ALA A 18 0.75 -26.38 -6.05
CA ALA A 18 2.17 -26.31 -6.36
C ALA A 18 3.08 -26.57 -5.15
N ARG A 19 2.52 -26.61 -3.95
CA ARG A 19 3.26 -26.66 -2.68
C ARG A 19 4.25 -25.52 -2.53
N ASP A 20 3.85 -24.33 -3.01
CA ASP A 20 4.62 -23.10 -2.87
C ASP A 20 4.36 -22.49 -1.49
N GLU A 21 5.21 -22.83 -0.54
CA GLU A 21 5.04 -22.42 0.86
C GLU A 21 5.15 -20.90 1.06
N VAL A 22 5.97 -20.21 0.29
CA VAL A 22 6.12 -18.76 0.37
C VAL A 22 4.82 -18.09 -0.07
N ALA A 23 4.35 -18.42 -1.26
CA ALA A 23 3.10 -17.86 -1.78
C ALA A 23 1.90 -18.24 -0.88
N LEU A 24 1.86 -19.49 -0.42
CA LEU A 24 0.79 -19.99 0.45
C LEU A 24 0.71 -19.19 1.75
N SER A 25 1.84 -18.98 2.41
CA SER A 25 1.93 -18.20 3.64
C SER A 25 1.52 -16.75 3.44
N ALA A 26 2.08 -16.08 2.44
CA ALA A 26 1.78 -14.68 2.14
C ALA A 26 0.30 -14.47 1.81
N LEU A 27 -0.27 -15.33 0.95
CA LEU A 27 -1.68 -15.23 0.54
C LEU A 27 -2.65 -15.55 1.67
N ARG A 28 -2.36 -16.52 2.52
CA ARG A 28 -3.18 -16.81 3.71
C ARG A 28 -3.21 -15.64 4.66
N GLN A 29 -2.06 -15.03 4.94
CA GLN A 29 -1.98 -13.86 5.82
C GLN A 29 -2.75 -12.69 5.23
N ALA A 30 -2.60 -12.41 3.94
CA ALA A 30 -3.32 -11.34 3.27
C ALA A 30 -4.83 -11.54 3.28
N LEU A 31 -5.31 -12.74 2.94
CA LEU A 31 -6.74 -13.06 2.97
C LEU A 31 -7.32 -13.02 4.38
N SER A 32 -6.55 -13.42 5.38
CA SER A 32 -6.91 -13.27 6.79
C SER A 32 -7.09 -11.80 7.18
N ALA A 33 -6.17 -10.94 6.75
CA ALA A 33 -6.25 -9.50 7.00
C ALA A 33 -7.47 -8.87 6.31
N VAL A 34 -7.79 -9.30 5.09
CA VAL A 34 -9.02 -8.88 4.40
C VAL A 34 -10.25 -9.29 5.19
N ALA A 35 -10.31 -10.55 5.65
CA ALA A 35 -11.44 -11.05 6.43
C ALA A 35 -11.62 -10.27 7.74
N VAL A 36 -10.54 -9.94 8.43
CA VAL A 36 -10.56 -9.11 9.63
C VAL A 36 -11.13 -7.73 9.33
N ALA A 37 -10.69 -7.09 8.24
CA ALA A 37 -11.19 -5.78 7.83
C ALA A 37 -12.69 -5.84 7.47
N GLU A 38 -13.15 -6.91 6.84
CA GLU A 38 -14.56 -7.10 6.48
C GLU A 38 -15.46 -7.29 7.69
N THR A 39 -14.94 -7.73 8.81
CA THR A 39 -15.69 -8.02 10.03
C THR A 39 -15.34 -7.08 11.19
N ALA A 40 -14.60 -6.02 10.95
CA ALA A 40 -14.16 -5.08 12.00
C ALA A 40 -15.30 -4.25 12.61
N GLY A 41 -16.40 -4.05 11.88
CA GLY A 41 -17.58 -3.33 12.34
C GLY A 41 -18.62 -4.26 12.94
N SER A 42 -19.82 -3.72 13.17
CA SER A 42 -20.97 -4.48 13.69
C SER A 42 -21.57 -5.43 12.65
N GLU A 43 -21.32 -5.18 11.38
CA GLU A 43 -21.83 -5.97 10.26
C GLU A 43 -20.68 -6.37 9.32
N HIS A 44 -20.87 -7.49 8.64
CA HIS A 44 -19.95 -7.90 7.58
C HIS A 44 -20.08 -6.98 6.37
N VAL A 45 -18.98 -6.43 5.90
CA VAL A 45 -18.92 -5.56 4.73
C VAL A 45 -17.88 -6.12 3.76
N SER A 46 -18.29 -6.36 2.51
CA SER A 46 -17.33 -6.75 1.47
C SER A 46 -16.47 -5.57 1.06
N LEU A 47 -15.16 -5.75 1.09
CA LEU A 47 -14.22 -4.71 0.67
C LEU A 47 -14.22 -4.55 -0.85
N THR A 48 -14.10 -3.31 -1.31
CA THR A 48 -13.86 -3.00 -2.72
C THR A 48 -12.43 -3.43 -3.12
N ASP A 49 -12.16 -3.53 -4.42
CA ASP A 49 -10.81 -3.84 -4.91
C ASP A 49 -9.77 -2.85 -4.39
N GLU A 50 -10.09 -1.56 -4.38
CA GLU A 50 -9.21 -0.52 -3.83
C GLU A 50 -8.90 -0.75 -2.35
N GLN A 51 -9.91 -1.12 -1.57
CA GLN A 51 -9.73 -1.42 -0.15
C GLN A 51 -8.92 -2.69 0.07
N VAL A 52 -9.11 -3.73 -0.75
CA VAL A 52 -8.28 -4.94 -0.70
C VAL A 52 -6.83 -4.61 -1.02
N LEU A 53 -6.57 -3.81 -2.06
CA LEU A 53 -5.21 -3.37 -2.40
C LEU A 53 -4.56 -2.58 -1.25
N ALA A 54 -5.33 -1.73 -0.56
CA ALA A 54 -4.82 -1.02 0.61
C ALA A 54 -4.42 -1.97 1.74
N VAL A 55 -5.17 -3.05 1.96
CA VAL A 55 -4.79 -4.11 2.91
C VAL A 55 -3.47 -4.76 2.49
N LEU A 56 -3.31 -5.08 1.20
CA LEU A 56 -2.07 -5.68 0.69
C LEU A 56 -0.85 -4.78 0.89
N VAL A 57 -1.00 -3.46 0.72
CA VAL A 57 0.07 -2.48 1.00
C VAL A 57 0.54 -2.58 2.45
N VAL A 58 -0.40 -2.62 3.39
CA VAL A 58 -0.08 -2.74 4.82
C VAL A 58 0.60 -4.06 5.13
N GLU A 59 0.08 -5.17 4.60
CA GLU A 59 0.66 -6.48 4.83
C GLU A 59 2.06 -6.62 4.22
N ALA A 60 2.28 -6.11 3.01
CA ALA A 60 3.61 -6.09 2.40
C ALA A 60 4.61 -5.27 3.23
N ARG A 61 4.17 -4.12 3.75
CA ARG A 61 5.00 -3.29 4.64
C ARG A 61 5.41 -4.04 5.90
N LYS A 62 4.49 -4.78 6.52
CA LYS A 62 4.80 -5.62 7.69
C LYS A 62 5.89 -6.65 7.40
N HIS A 63 5.85 -7.27 6.22
CA HIS A 63 6.90 -8.21 5.81
C HIS A 63 8.26 -7.50 5.65
N HIS A 64 8.30 -6.31 5.07
CA HIS A 64 9.54 -5.53 4.96
C HIS A 64 10.08 -5.11 6.33
N GLU A 65 9.20 -4.68 7.23
CA GLU A 65 9.59 -4.33 8.62
C GLU A 65 10.15 -5.56 9.36
N SER A 66 9.54 -6.72 9.19
CA SER A 66 10.04 -7.98 9.74
C SER A 66 11.40 -8.35 9.15
N ALA A 67 11.57 -8.17 7.84
CA ALA A 67 12.85 -8.38 7.17
C ALA A 67 13.94 -7.50 7.77
N ASP A 68 13.67 -6.21 7.97
CA ASP A 68 14.62 -5.26 8.57
C ASP A 68 14.99 -5.67 10.00
N ALA A 69 14.02 -6.13 10.79
CA ALA A 69 14.27 -6.65 12.13
C ALA A 69 15.18 -7.90 12.10
N PHE A 70 14.98 -8.78 11.13
CA PHE A 70 15.84 -9.97 10.96
C PHE A 70 17.24 -9.62 10.44
N VAL A 71 17.41 -8.54 9.68
CA VAL A 71 18.74 -8.02 9.34
C VAL A 71 19.51 -7.68 10.63
N THR A 72 18.89 -6.92 11.50
CA THR A 72 19.48 -6.54 12.80
C THR A 72 19.78 -7.76 13.67
N ALA A 73 18.91 -8.77 13.62
CA ALA A 73 19.08 -10.01 14.40
C ALA A 73 20.09 -11.00 13.77
N GLY A 74 20.65 -10.71 12.61
CA GLY A 74 21.61 -11.59 11.94
C GLY A 74 21.00 -12.89 11.41
N ARG A 75 19.76 -12.83 10.91
CA ARG A 75 19.02 -13.99 10.41
C ARG A 75 18.74 -13.87 8.90
N PRO A 76 19.77 -14.02 8.05
CA PRO A 76 19.64 -13.77 6.60
C PRO A 76 18.60 -14.66 5.90
N GLU A 77 18.43 -15.91 6.33
CA GLU A 77 17.43 -16.82 5.77
C GLU A 77 16.00 -16.32 6.02
N ARG A 78 15.78 -15.64 7.14
CA ARG A 78 14.48 -15.05 7.47
C ARG A 78 14.24 -13.73 6.73
N VAL A 79 15.29 -12.95 6.53
CA VAL A 79 15.24 -11.74 5.71
C VAL A 79 14.77 -12.08 4.29
N GLU A 80 15.39 -13.08 3.68
CA GLU A 80 15.05 -13.53 2.34
C GLU A 80 13.60 -14.01 2.26
N ARG A 81 13.17 -14.78 3.25
CA ARG A 81 11.79 -15.30 3.33
C ARG A 81 10.78 -14.16 3.42
N GLU A 82 10.98 -13.21 4.32
CA GLU A 82 10.06 -12.08 4.50
C GLU A 82 9.97 -11.22 3.24
N ARG A 83 11.09 -10.95 2.58
CA ARG A 83 11.10 -10.19 1.33
C ARG A 83 10.42 -10.95 0.18
N ALA A 84 10.58 -12.25 0.12
CA ALA A 84 9.88 -13.08 -0.86
C ALA A 84 8.36 -13.06 -0.64
N GLU A 85 7.91 -13.12 0.60
CA GLU A 85 6.48 -13.02 0.94
C GLU A 85 5.92 -11.63 0.60
N ALA A 86 6.67 -10.55 0.87
CA ALA A 86 6.28 -9.20 0.45
C ALA A 86 6.11 -9.13 -1.07
N ALA A 87 7.04 -9.69 -1.82
CA ALA A 87 7.01 -9.68 -3.29
C ALA A 87 5.76 -10.38 -3.86
N VAL A 88 5.29 -11.44 -3.22
CA VAL A 88 4.03 -12.12 -3.61
C VAL A 88 2.85 -11.15 -3.57
N LEU A 89 2.74 -10.35 -2.53
CA LEU A 89 1.66 -9.37 -2.35
C LEU A 89 1.84 -8.16 -3.27
N GLU A 90 3.06 -7.68 -3.40
CA GLU A 90 3.37 -6.51 -4.23
C GLU A 90 3.10 -6.75 -5.72
N ALA A 91 3.09 -8.00 -6.18
CA ALA A 91 2.74 -8.36 -7.55
C ALA A 91 1.30 -7.96 -7.94
N TYR A 92 0.42 -7.78 -6.97
CA TYR A 92 -0.96 -7.33 -7.18
C TYR A 92 -1.12 -5.82 -7.17
N LEU A 93 -0.10 -5.10 -6.72
CA LEU A 93 -0.16 -3.65 -6.55
C LEU A 93 0.23 -2.94 -7.85
N PRO A 94 -0.34 -1.75 -8.12
CA PRO A 94 0.13 -0.92 -9.22
C PRO A 94 1.59 -0.53 -8.98
N ALA A 95 2.33 -0.26 -10.05
CA ALA A 95 3.71 0.19 -9.97
C ALA A 95 3.79 1.45 -9.11
N ALA A 96 4.76 1.50 -8.21
CA ALA A 96 5.00 2.68 -7.38
C ALA A 96 5.45 3.84 -8.26
N LEU A 97 4.95 5.05 -7.97
CA LEU A 97 5.40 6.26 -8.63
C LEU A 97 6.85 6.56 -8.25
N SER A 98 7.62 7.08 -9.20
CA SER A 98 8.93 7.64 -8.90
C SER A 98 8.80 8.91 -8.05
N ASP A 99 9.86 9.30 -7.37
CA ASP A 99 9.89 10.55 -6.60
C ASP A 99 9.58 11.76 -7.48
N ASP A 100 10.08 11.78 -8.72
CA ASP A 100 9.82 12.86 -9.67
C ASP A 100 8.35 12.90 -10.09
N GLU A 101 7.73 11.75 -10.36
CA GLU A 101 6.31 11.66 -10.66
C GLU A 101 5.45 12.15 -9.48
N LEU A 102 5.81 11.77 -8.27
CA LEU A 102 5.12 12.21 -7.06
C LEU A 102 5.27 13.71 -6.85
N ARG A 103 6.47 14.27 -7.03
CA ARG A 103 6.70 15.72 -6.97
C ARG A 103 5.89 16.49 -8.00
N ALA A 104 5.74 15.94 -9.21
CA ALA A 104 4.92 16.56 -10.25
C ALA A 104 3.44 16.61 -9.83
N ILE A 105 2.92 15.55 -9.23
CA ILE A 105 1.55 15.52 -8.69
C ILE A 105 1.39 16.55 -7.58
N VAL A 106 2.35 16.64 -6.67
CA VAL A 106 2.33 17.64 -5.57
C VAL A 106 2.29 19.06 -6.13
N ALA A 107 3.15 19.36 -7.10
CA ALA A 107 3.19 20.69 -7.72
C ALA A 107 1.86 21.04 -8.40
N GLU A 108 1.27 20.09 -9.11
CA GLU A 108 -0.03 20.27 -9.76
C GLU A 108 -1.14 20.56 -8.75
N GLU A 109 -1.21 19.80 -7.66
CA GLU A 109 -2.26 19.95 -6.65
C GLU A 109 -2.07 21.25 -5.82
N VAL A 110 -0.83 21.64 -5.54
CA VAL A 110 -0.54 22.93 -4.89
C VAL A 110 -0.98 24.09 -5.79
N ALA A 111 -0.68 24.03 -7.08
CA ALA A 111 -1.12 25.05 -8.05
C ALA A 111 -2.65 25.11 -8.16
N ALA A 112 -3.33 23.97 -8.19
CA ALA A 112 -4.79 23.91 -8.23
C ALA A 112 -5.42 24.51 -6.96
N ALA A 113 -4.85 24.24 -5.79
CA ALA A 113 -5.32 24.82 -4.54
C ALA A 113 -5.10 26.36 -4.51
N ALA A 114 -3.95 26.82 -5.00
CA ALA A 114 -3.66 28.27 -5.09
C ALA A 114 -4.64 28.98 -6.03
N ALA A 115 -4.97 28.37 -7.17
CA ALA A 115 -5.97 28.90 -8.10
C ALA A 115 -7.37 29.00 -7.45
N ALA A 116 -7.68 28.16 -6.48
CA ALA A 116 -8.92 28.21 -5.70
C ALA A 116 -8.83 29.12 -4.47
N GLY A 117 -7.74 29.90 -4.32
CA GLY A 117 -7.53 30.80 -3.19
C GLY A 117 -6.99 30.15 -1.93
N GLN A 118 -6.57 28.89 -2.01
CA GLN A 118 -6.04 28.14 -0.86
C GLN A 118 -4.52 28.09 -0.93
N VAL A 119 -3.86 28.83 -0.07
CA VAL A 119 -2.40 28.97 -0.03
C VAL A 119 -1.87 28.74 1.38
N GLY A 120 -0.58 28.42 1.47
CA GLY A 120 0.11 28.23 2.75
C GLY A 120 -0.35 26.97 3.48
N MET A 121 0.01 26.86 4.74
CA MET A 121 -0.21 25.65 5.54
C MET A 121 -1.69 25.32 5.78
N LYS A 122 -2.59 26.26 5.57
CA LYS A 122 -4.05 26.02 5.66
C LYS A 122 -4.54 25.06 4.56
N ALA A 123 -3.84 25.01 3.44
CA ALA A 123 -4.17 24.10 2.33
C ALA A 123 -3.64 22.67 2.53
N MET A 124 -2.82 22.42 3.56
CA MET A 124 -2.11 21.16 3.77
C MET A 124 -3.01 19.92 3.69
N GLY A 125 -4.08 19.86 4.48
CA GLY A 125 -4.97 18.71 4.53
C GLY A 125 -5.64 18.42 3.19
N LYS A 126 -6.10 19.44 2.49
CA LYS A 126 -6.76 19.31 1.19
C LYS A 126 -5.79 18.85 0.10
N VAL A 127 -4.59 19.44 0.06
CA VAL A 127 -3.57 19.06 -0.92
C VAL A 127 -3.07 17.64 -0.68
N VAL A 128 -2.79 17.26 0.56
CA VAL A 128 -2.38 15.89 0.91
C VAL A 128 -3.45 14.88 0.47
N GLY A 129 -4.72 15.16 0.74
CA GLY A 129 -5.83 14.29 0.31
C GLY A 129 -5.91 14.14 -1.20
N ALA A 130 -5.76 15.24 -1.96
CA ALA A 130 -5.78 15.23 -3.41
C ALA A 130 -4.58 14.47 -4.01
N VAL A 131 -3.40 14.66 -3.45
CA VAL A 131 -2.18 13.93 -3.88
C VAL A 131 -2.32 12.44 -3.61
N ARG A 132 -2.83 12.05 -2.45
CA ARG A 132 -3.07 10.64 -2.13
C ARG A 132 -4.05 9.97 -3.09
N ALA A 133 -5.11 10.67 -3.46
CA ALA A 133 -6.10 10.16 -4.41
C ALA A 133 -5.47 9.88 -5.78
N LYS A 134 -4.58 10.73 -6.27
CA LYS A 134 -3.89 10.56 -7.55
C LYS A 134 -2.72 9.58 -7.48
N ALA A 135 -1.97 9.58 -6.38
CA ALA A 135 -0.79 8.73 -6.22
C ALA A 135 -1.15 7.26 -5.98
N GLY A 136 -2.33 7.00 -5.45
CA GLY A 136 -2.81 5.64 -5.19
C GLY A 136 -2.29 5.03 -3.89
N PRO A 137 -2.68 3.77 -3.61
CA PRO A 137 -2.44 3.14 -2.30
C PRO A 137 -0.97 2.78 -2.04
N THR A 138 -0.13 2.71 -3.06
CA THR A 138 1.29 2.34 -2.91
C THR A 138 2.18 3.50 -2.49
N ALA A 139 1.68 4.74 -2.58
CA ALA A 139 2.47 5.92 -2.23
C ALA A 139 2.64 6.06 -0.71
N ASP A 140 3.85 6.40 -0.29
CA ASP A 140 4.17 6.63 1.12
C ASP A 140 3.51 7.93 1.60
N GLY A 141 2.58 7.80 2.55
CA GLY A 141 1.87 8.93 3.13
C GLY A 141 2.78 9.93 3.85
N ALA A 142 3.84 9.47 4.50
CA ALA A 142 4.80 10.33 5.16
C ALA A 142 5.61 11.16 4.15
N LEU A 143 6.01 10.55 3.05
CA LEU A 143 6.69 11.25 1.95
C LEU A 143 5.79 12.29 1.30
N ILE A 144 4.53 11.94 1.03
CA ILE A 144 3.55 12.89 0.49
C ILE A 144 3.41 14.09 1.42
N ALA A 145 3.21 13.88 2.71
CA ALA A 145 3.08 14.96 3.69
C ALA A 145 4.31 15.87 3.70
N SER A 146 5.51 15.29 3.67
CA SER A 146 6.77 16.01 3.62
C SER A 146 6.90 16.88 2.37
N LEU A 147 6.59 16.32 1.19
CA LEU A 147 6.66 17.03 -0.09
C LEU A 147 5.64 18.17 -0.17
N VAL A 148 4.42 17.93 0.29
CA VAL A 148 3.36 18.95 0.33
C VAL A 148 3.74 20.09 1.27
N LYS A 149 4.24 19.76 2.46
CA LYS A 149 4.70 20.76 3.43
C LYS A 149 5.80 21.65 2.85
N ALA A 150 6.79 21.05 2.22
CA ALA A 150 7.88 21.80 1.57
C ALA A 150 7.37 22.71 0.43
N ALA A 151 6.46 22.21 -0.38
CA ALA A 151 5.88 22.97 -1.49
C ALA A 151 5.01 24.14 -1.01
N LEU A 152 4.27 23.99 0.10
CA LEU A 152 3.43 25.06 0.67
C LEU A 152 4.24 26.10 1.45
N ALA A 153 5.40 25.75 1.97
CA ALA A 153 6.28 26.64 2.71
C ALA A 153 7.13 27.53 1.79
N GLY A 154 7.31 27.14 0.54
CA GLY A 154 8.05 27.89 -0.49
C GLY A 154 7.20 28.88 -1.27
#